data_909d03a8bbee3b1059f51fd6228b5aa7
#
_entry.id   909d03a8bbee3b1059f51fd6228b5aa7
#
_cell.length_a   1.000
_cell.length_b   1.000
_cell.length_c   1.000
_cell.angle_alpha   90.00
_cell.angle_beta   90.00
_cell.angle_gamma   90.00
#
_symmetry.space_group_name_H-M   'P 1'
#
loop_
_entity.id
_entity.type
_entity.pdbx_description
1 polymer ?
#
loop_
_entity_poly.entity_id
_entity_poly.type
_entity_poly.pdbx_seq_one_letter_code
_entity_poly.pdbx_strand_id
1 'polypeptide(L)'
;YQAIDALLKARIKYAAGGQTMKMNYFPDEQSVMTSVRYGKGAMTASDSGNQETRYQGIGLVVNNRPDLKLSDKDEVKMDMGAAHKNQDYRPVLLTTKSGLKVYSTDANAPVVRTDANGQLTFKADMVYGVNDPQVSGYIAAWVPVGASENQDARTKSETTQSTDGSVYHSNAALDSQVIYEGFSNFQDFPTTPDEFTNIKIAQNVNLFKDWGITSFEMAPQYRASSDKSFLDAIVQNGYAFTDRYDIGYNTPTKYGTADNLLDALRALHGQGIQAINDWRS
;
A
#
# COMPACT_ATOMS: atom_id res chain seq x y z
N TYR A 1 2.18 6.00 10.92
CA TYR A 1 0.77 5.91 10.54
C TYR A 1 0.42 6.87 9.38
N GLN A 2 0.69 8.19 9.50
CA GLN A 2 0.34 9.20 8.46
C GLN A 2 0.92 8.89 7.07
N ALA A 3 2.16 8.41 6.99
CA ALA A 3 2.78 8.05 5.71
C ALA A 3 2.04 6.89 5.04
N ILE A 4 1.68 5.86 5.80
CA ILE A 4 0.94 4.69 5.30
C ILE A 4 -0.45 5.11 4.83
N ASP A 5 -1.18 5.88 5.64
CA ASP A 5 -2.50 6.41 5.29
C ASP A 5 -2.45 7.22 3.98
N ALA A 6 -1.51 8.15 3.88
CA ALA A 6 -1.36 8.98 2.69
C ALA A 6 -0.96 8.18 1.44
N LEU A 7 -0.07 7.19 1.58
CA LEU A 7 0.36 6.34 0.45
C LEU A 7 -0.76 5.43 -0.04
N LEU A 8 -1.51 4.81 0.86
CA LEU A 8 -2.63 3.93 0.48
C LEU A 8 -3.73 4.72 -0.22
N LYS A 9 -4.07 5.91 0.28
CA LYS A 9 -5.02 6.83 -0.37
C LYS A 9 -4.53 7.33 -1.72
N ALA A 10 -3.23 7.67 -1.82
CA ALA A 10 -2.63 8.07 -3.09
C ALA A 10 -2.61 6.91 -4.11
N ARG A 11 -2.37 5.68 -3.65
CA ARG A 11 -2.41 4.49 -4.50
C ARG A 11 -3.75 4.35 -5.21
N ILE A 12 -4.85 4.47 -4.49
CA ILE A 12 -6.20 4.34 -5.06
C ILE A 12 -6.43 5.36 -6.19
N LYS A 13 -5.92 6.57 -5.99
CA LYS A 13 -6.12 7.67 -6.93
C LYS A 13 -5.20 7.61 -8.15
N TYR A 14 -3.93 7.32 -7.94
CA TYR A 14 -2.86 7.60 -8.90
C TYR A 14 -2.09 6.38 -9.38
N ALA A 15 -2.22 5.22 -8.75
CA ALA A 15 -1.52 4.01 -9.14
C ALA A 15 -2.48 3.02 -9.81
N ALA A 16 -2.34 2.83 -11.11
CA ALA A 16 -3.12 1.83 -11.83
C ALA A 16 -2.52 0.43 -11.66
N GLY A 17 -3.38 -0.56 -11.43
CA GLY A 17 -2.99 -1.96 -11.47
C GLY A 17 -2.64 -2.42 -12.88
N GLY A 18 -1.75 -3.41 -13.00
CA GLY A 18 -1.33 -3.97 -14.28
C GLY A 18 -0.43 -3.07 -15.14
N GLN A 19 0.02 -1.96 -14.60
CA GLN A 19 0.91 -1.04 -15.31
C GLN A 19 2.39 -1.38 -15.09
N THR A 20 3.21 -1.02 -16.08
CA THR A 20 4.65 -1.16 -15.99
C THR A 20 5.19 -0.37 -14.80
N MET A 21 6.03 -1.01 -14.01
CA MET A 21 6.76 -0.41 -12.91
C MET A 21 8.25 -0.45 -13.21
N LYS A 22 8.94 0.65 -12.97
CA LYS A 22 10.40 0.73 -13.07
C LYS A 22 10.97 1.13 -11.71
N MET A 23 11.98 0.40 -11.27
CA MET A 23 12.72 0.68 -10.04
C MET A 23 14.16 0.97 -10.35
N ASN A 24 14.74 1.97 -9.69
CA ASN A 24 16.15 2.29 -9.77
C ASN A 24 16.77 2.37 -8.38
N TYR A 25 17.99 1.89 -8.29
CA TYR A 25 18.88 2.04 -7.15
C TYR A 25 20.05 2.91 -7.56
N PHE A 26 20.58 3.69 -6.66
CA PHE A 26 21.70 4.57 -6.92
C PHE A 26 23.00 3.87 -6.49
N PRO A 27 23.98 3.68 -7.41
CA PRO A 27 25.17 2.87 -7.12
C PRO A 27 26.01 3.39 -5.95
N ASP A 28 26.09 4.70 -5.80
CA ASP A 28 26.90 5.35 -4.78
C ASP A 28 26.13 5.59 -3.47
N GLU A 29 24.82 5.38 -3.47
CA GLU A 29 23.96 5.49 -2.29
C GLU A 29 22.83 4.45 -2.32
N GLN A 30 23.15 3.27 -1.81
CA GLN A 30 22.26 2.10 -1.84
C GLN A 30 21.01 2.24 -0.98
N SER A 31 20.95 3.23 -0.09
CA SER A 31 19.76 3.49 0.72
C SER A 31 18.67 4.26 -0.02
N VAL A 32 18.99 4.81 -1.19
CA VAL A 32 18.05 5.58 -2.02
C VAL A 32 17.50 4.70 -3.15
N MET A 33 16.19 4.70 -3.30
CA MET A 33 15.47 4.01 -4.34
C MET A 33 14.40 4.91 -4.95
N THR A 34 14.20 4.81 -6.25
CA THR A 34 13.03 5.36 -6.93
C THR A 34 12.18 4.25 -7.53
N SER A 35 10.87 4.43 -7.53
CA SER A 35 9.92 3.53 -8.19
C SER A 35 8.88 4.36 -8.92
N VAL A 36 8.61 4.04 -10.18
CA VAL A 36 7.60 4.73 -11.01
C VAL A 36 6.59 3.73 -11.51
N ARG A 37 5.32 4.03 -11.31
CA ARG A 37 4.20 3.39 -12.00
C ARG A 37 3.80 4.25 -13.18
N TYR A 38 3.84 3.67 -14.36
CA TYR A 38 3.56 4.38 -15.61
C TYR A 38 2.08 4.32 -15.98
N GLY A 39 1.53 5.45 -16.40
CA GLY A 39 0.27 5.48 -17.11
C GLY A 39 0.42 4.96 -18.55
N LYS A 40 -0.70 4.71 -19.19
CA LYS A 40 -0.74 4.30 -20.61
C LYS A 40 -0.04 5.33 -21.49
N GLY A 41 0.83 4.89 -22.36
CA GLY A 41 1.54 5.75 -23.31
C GLY A 41 2.67 6.59 -22.72
N ALA A 42 2.99 6.45 -21.43
CA ALA A 42 4.01 7.26 -20.75
C ALA A 42 5.40 7.23 -21.42
N MET A 43 5.78 6.09 -22.01
CA MET A 43 7.08 5.91 -22.65
C MET A 43 7.13 6.40 -24.09
N THR A 44 6.01 6.84 -24.67
CA THR A 44 5.89 7.24 -26.06
C THR A 44 5.95 8.75 -26.19
N ALA A 45 7.06 9.28 -26.73
CA ALA A 45 7.25 10.74 -26.84
C ALA A 45 6.16 11.45 -27.67
N SER A 46 5.57 10.78 -28.66
CA SER A 46 4.44 11.31 -29.44
C SER A 46 3.19 11.57 -28.62
N ASP A 47 3.02 10.85 -27.48
CA ASP A 47 1.89 11.01 -26.58
C ASP A 47 2.02 12.24 -25.65
N SER A 48 3.10 13.00 -25.78
CA SER A 48 3.27 14.24 -25.01
C SER A 48 2.21 15.31 -25.28
N GLY A 49 1.44 15.19 -26.37
CA GLY A 49 0.26 16.00 -26.64
C GLY A 49 -1.04 15.43 -26.08
N ASN A 50 -1.03 14.18 -25.59
CA ASN A 50 -2.20 13.52 -25.05
C ASN A 50 -2.37 13.87 -23.57
N GLN A 51 -3.38 14.66 -23.24
CA GLN A 51 -3.64 15.08 -21.86
C GLN A 51 -3.94 13.90 -20.93
N GLU A 52 -4.67 12.89 -21.39
CA GLU A 52 -4.97 11.71 -20.58
C GLU A 52 -3.68 11.02 -20.17
N THR A 53 -2.77 10.78 -21.07
CA THR A 53 -1.43 10.22 -20.78
C THR A 53 -0.66 11.10 -19.80
N ARG A 54 -0.64 12.40 -20.03
CA ARG A 54 0.14 13.36 -19.21
C ARG A 54 -0.40 13.53 -17.80
N TYR A 55 -1.65 13.17 -17.52
CA TYR A 55 -2.24 13.24 -16.17
C TYR A 55 -2.17 11.93 -15.39
N GLN A 56 -1.50 10.92 -15.93
CA GLN A 56 -1.35 9.61 -15.31
C GLN A 56 0.09 9.36 -14.81
N GLY A 57 0.22 8.42 -13.91
CA GLY A 57 1.49 7.96 -13.35
C GLY A 57 1.78 8.54 -11.96
N ILE A 58 2.61 7.83 -11.24
CA ILE A 58 3.10 8.22 -9.90
C ILE A 58 4.54 7.75 -9.74
N GLY A 59 5.38 8.59 -9.16
CA GLY A 59 6.75 8.27 -8.82
C GLY A 59 7.00 8.35 -7.33
N LEU A 60 7.75 7.39 -6.79
CA LEU A 60 8.12 7.30 -5.39
C LEU A 60 9.63 7.43 -5.25
N VAL A 61 10.07 8.24 -4.30
CA VAL A 61 11.46 8.32 -3.83
C VAL A 61 11.50 7.92 -2.37
N VAL A 62 12.33 6.97 -2.01
CA VAL A 62 12.53 6.55 -0.63
C VAL A 62 14.00 6.44 -0.28
N ASN A 63 14.31 6.73 0.97
CA ASN A 63 15.56 6.37 1.59
C ASN A 63 15.26 5.92 3.04
N ASN A 64 15.97 4.92 3.52
CA ASN A 64 15.77 4.36 4.86
C ASN A 64 16.81 4.84 5.89
N ARG A 65 17.66 5.78 5.52
CA ARG A 65 18.69 6.33 6.42
C ARG A 65 18.29 7.69 6.96
N PRO A 66 18.12 7.84 8.27
CA PRO A 66 17.78 9.13 8.89
C PRO A 66 18.93 10.15 8.86
N ASP A 67 20.16 9.69 8.64
CA ASP A 67 21.37 10.51 8.59
C ASP A 67 21.89 10.75 7.15
N LEU A 68 21.11 10.36 6.13
CA LEU A 68 21.52 10.53 4.73
C LEU A 68 21.83 12.00 4.43
N LYS A 69 23.02 12.24 3.90
CA LYS A 69 23.46 13.51 3.34
C LYS A 69 24.12 13.22 2.01
N LEU A 70 23.44 13.55 0.94
CA LEU A 70 24.05 13.54 -0.39
C LEU A 70 24.95 14.77 -0.53
N SER A 71 25.99 14.67 -1.34
CA SER A 71 26.82 15.81 -1.68
C SER A 71 26.06 16.79 -2.59
N ASP A 72 26.47 18.04 -2.67
CA ASP A 72 25.84 19.06 -3.52
C ASP A 72 25.91 18.71 -5.03
N LYS A 73 26.74 17.73 -5.38
CA LYS A 73 26.88 17.25 -6.77
C LYS A 73 25.99 16.04 -7.08
N ASP A 74 25.43 15.42 -6.06
CA ASP A 74 24.57 14.26 -6.23
C ASP A 74 23.17 14.69 -6.64
N GLU A 75 22.63 13.99 -7.60
CA GLU A 75 21.27 14.18 -8.08
C GLU A 75 20.54 12.84 -8.09
N VAL A 76 19.31 12.83 -7.62
CA VAL A 76 18.41 11.70 -7.76
C VAL A 76 17.49 11.95 -8.94
N LYS A 77 17.55 11.09 -9.94
CA LYS A 77 16.74 11.20 -11.16
C LYS A 77 15.66 10.13 -11.18
N MET A 78 14.47 10.54 -11.55
CA MET A 78 13.32 9.67 -11.71
C MET A 78 12.71 9.86 -13.09
N ASP A 79 12.72 8.80 -13.88
CA ASP A 79 12.21 8.79 -15.25
C ASP A 79 10.70 8.59 -15.24
N MET A 80 9.94 9.67 -15.49
CA MET A 80 8.47 9.66 -15.56
C MET A 80 7.94 9.23 -16.94
N GLY A 81 8.82 9.01 -17.90
CA GLY A 81 8.49 8.63 -19.27
C GLY A 81 8.55 9.79 -20.26
N ALA A 82 8.85 9.49 -21.51
CA ALA A 82 9.07 10.49 -22.56
C ALA A 82 7.85 11.35 -22.88
N ALA A 83 6.63 10.81 -22.66
CA ALA A 83 5.39 11.58 -22.83
C ALA A 83 5.25 12.71 -21.81
N HIS A 84 5.93 12.64 -20.69
CA HIS A 84 5.90 13.60 -19.59
C HIS A 84 7.00 14.67 -19.69
N LYS A 85 7.52 14.93 -20.87
CA LYS A 85 8.53 15.98 -21.09
C LYS A 85 8.01 17.36 -20.71
N ASN A 86 8.87 18.18 -20.11
CA ASN A 86 8.58 19.58 -19.75
C ASN A 86 7.23 19.73 -19.00
N GLN A 87 7.01 18.91 -17.98
CA GLN A 87 5.75 18.85 -17.25
C GLN A 87 5.97 19.07 -15.76
N ASP A 88 5.06 19.79 -15.13
CA ASP A 88 5.10 20.08 -13.71
C ASP A 88 4.54 18.89 -12.90
N TYR A 89 5.27 18.56 -11.84
CA TYR A 89 4.92 17.53 -10.86
C TYR A 89 4.85 18.14 -9.46
N ARG A 90 3.96 17.61 -8.65
CA ARG A 90 3.84 17.97 -7.24
C ARG A 90 3.84 16.72 -6.37
N PRO A 91 4.24 16.81 -5.08
CA PRO A 91 4.14 15.67 -4.19
C PRO A 91 2.70 15.46 -3.72
N VAL A 92 2.34 14.22 -3.46
CA VAL A 92 1.16 13.84 -2.65
C VAL A 92 1.55 13.69 -1.18
N LEU A 93 2.79 13.30 -0.92
CA LEU A 93 3.45 13.43 0.37
C LEU A 93 4.94 13.71 0.16
N LEU A 94 5.54 14.36 1.12
CA LEU A 94 6.93 14.76 1.08
C LEU A 94 7.49 14.87 2.50
N THR A 95 8.59 14.17 2.77
CA THR A 95 9.36 14.38 3.98
C THR A 95 10.13 15.69 3.87
N THR A 96 9.95 16.56 4.85
CA THR A 96 10.67 17.83 4.97
C THR A 96 11.52 17.81 6.24
N LYS A 97 12.43 18.78 6.37
CA LYS A 97 13.23 18.95 7.60
C LYS A 97 12.38 19.14 8.85
N SER A 98 11.12 19.57 8.70
CA SER A 98 10.15 19.74 9.77
C SER A 98 9.12 18.60 9.86
N GLY A 99 9.40 17.43 9.30
CA GLY A 99 8.55 16.25 9.31
C GLY A 99 7.81 16.01 7.99
N LEU A 100 6.92 15.02 8.01
CA LEU A 100 6.12 14.63 6.85
C LEU A 100 5.02 15.66 6.58
N LYS A 101 4.89 16.05 5.31
CA LYS A 101 3.76 16.85 4.82
C LYS A 101 2.96 16.07 3.78
N VAL A 102 1.65 16.17 3.88
CA VAL A 102 0.69 15.58 2.94
C VAL A 102 0.03 16.71 2.15
N TYR A 103 -0.03 16.55 0.84
CA TYR A 103 -0.65 17.50 -0.09
C TYR A 103 -1.81 16.81 -0.81
N SER A 104 -3.03 17.09 -0.40
CA SER A 104 -4.23 16.50 -0.98
C SER A 104 -4.62 17.11 -2.34
N THR A 105 -4.11 18.30 -2.64
CA THR A 105 -4.39 19.06 -3.87
C THR A 105 -3.11 19.69 -4.41
N ASP A 106 -3.20 20.30 -5.60
CA ASP A 106 -2.09 21.06 -6.20
C ASP A 106 -1.79 22.37 -5.44
N ALA A 107 -2.76 22.88 -4.68
CA ALA A 107 -2.63 24.16 -3.99
C ALA A 107 -1.53 24.13 -2.94
N ASN A 108 -0.62 25.09 -3.01
CA ASN A 108 0.52 25.26 -2.10
C ASN A 108 1.52 24.08 -2.06
N ALA A 109 1.40 23.13 -2.99
CA ALA A 109 2.38 22.07 -3.13
C ALA A 109 3.65 22.60 -3.87
N PRO A 110 4.85 22.18 -3.46
CA PRO A 110 6.05 22.50 -4.23
C PRO A 110 5.98 21.83 -5.61
N VAL A 111 6.58 22.46 -6.61
CA VAL A 111 6.56 21.97 -7.99
C VAL A 111 7.99 21.69 -8.44
N VAL A 112 8.16 20.52 -9.06
CA VAL A 112 9.37 20.15 -9.80
C VAL A 112 8.97 19.83 -11.24
N ARG A 113 9.76 20.34 -12.20
CA ARG A 113 9.46 20.17 -13.61
C ARG A 113 10.36 19.11 -14.22
N THR A 114 9.79 18.20 -15.00
CA THR A 114 10.55 17.26 -15.81
C THR A 114 11.33 17.98 -16.91
N ASP A 115 12.44 17.38 -17.32
CA ASP A 115 13.22 17.85 -18.47
C ASP A 115 12.59 17.45 -19.82
N ALA A 116 13.33 17.70 -20.91
CA ALA A 116 12.90 17.37 -22.28
C ALA A 116 12.75 15.85 -22.52
N ASN A 117 13.26 15.02 -21.63
CA ASN A 117 13.18 13.55 -21.70
C ASN A 117 12.16 12.97 -20.72
N GLY A 118 11.45 13.79 -19.95
CA GLY A 118 10.47 13.35 -18.95
C GLY A 118 11.08 12.93 -17.62
N GLN A 119 12.30 13.37 -17.31
CA GLN A 119 12.96 13.05 -16.05
C GLN A 119 12.74 14.14 -15.01
N LEU A 120 12.36 13.76 -13.79
CA LEU A 120 12.45 14.58 -12.60
C LEU A 120 13.84 14.48 -12.01
N THR A 121 14.43 15.62 -11.66
CA THR A 121 15.73 15.68 -10.99
C THR A 121 15.56 16.31 -9.62
N PHE A 122 15.98 15.59 -8.58
CA PHE A 122 15.98 16.03 -7.20
C PHE A 122 17.42 16.25 -6.76
N LYS A 123 17.73 17.46 -6.31
CA LYS A 123 19.02 17.80 -5.75
C LYS A 123 19.19 17.28 -4.34
N ALA A 124 20.42 17.24 -3.86
CA ALA A 124 20.77 16.72 -2.55
C ALA A 124 19.97 17.34 -1.39
N ASP A 125 19.64 18.64 -1.48
CA ASP A 125 18.83 19.34 -0.48
C ASP A 125 17.33 19.00 -0.53
N MET A 126 16.89 18.20 -1.50
CA MET A 126 15.52 17.71 -1.64
C MET A 126 15.35 16.25 -1.19
N VAL A 127 16.44 15.48 -1.10
CA VAL A 127 16.45 14.07 -0.66
C VAL A 127 17.45 13.92 0.49
N TYR A 128 16.97 13.98 1.68
CA TYR A 128 17.80 13.92 2.90
C TYR A 128 17.17 12.99 3.92
N GLY A 129 17.97 12.50 4.86
CA GLY A 129 17.46 11.73 5.99
C GLY A 129 16.88 12.65 7.07
N VAL A 130 15.81 12.19 7.68
CA VAL A 130 15.26 12.80 8.90
C VAL A 130 15.01 11.71 9.93
N ASN A 131 15.09 12.08 11.19
CA ASN A 131 14.67 11.26 12.30
C ASN A 131 13.52 11.97 13.01
N ASP A 132 12.31 11.59 12.61
CA ASP A 132 11.07 12.15 13.08
C ASP A 132 10.20 11.03 13.64
N PRO A 133 9.37 11.25 14.67
CA PRO A 133 8.50 10.22 15.22
C PRO A 133 7.58 9.53 14.20
N GLN A 134 7.29 10.22 13.08
CA GLN A 134 6.41 9.71 12.03
C GLN A 134 7.16 9.01 10.90
N VAL A 135 8.37 9.48 10.56
CA VAL A 135 9.19 8.99 9.45
C VAL A 135 10.65 9.00 9.84
N SER A 136 11.28 7.82 9.81
CA SER A 136 12.74 7.71 9.91
C SER A 136 13.29 7.42 8.52
N GLY A 137 14.13 8.33 8.00
CA GLY A 137 14.58 8.32 6.62
C GLY A 137 13.88 9.39 5.78
N TYR A 138 13.51 9.09 4.55
CA TYR A 138 12.87 10.00 3.62
C TYR A 138 11.84 9.25 2.76
N ILE A 139 10.72 9.89 2.51
CA ILE A 139 9.71 9.40 1.56
C ILE A 139 9.04 10.57 0.86
N ALA A 140 8.89 10.46 -0.46
CA ALA A 140 8.10 11.36 -1.28
C ALA A 140 7.42 10.61 -2.41
N ALA A 141 6.18 10.96 -2.71
CA ALA A 141 5.47 10.46 -3.87
C ALA A 141 5.00 11.63 -4.73
N TRP A 142 5.26 11.55 -6.03
CA TRP A 142 5.09 12.65 -6.99
C TRP A 142 4.11 12.27 -8.09
N VAL A 143 3.20 13.19 -8.39
CA VAL A 143 2.21 13.05 -9.47
C VAL A 143 2.23 14.29 -10.35
N PRO A 144 1.77 14.21 -11.61
CA PRO A 144 1.57 15.39 -12.44
C PRO A 144 0.68 16.42 -11.75
N VAL A 145 0.97 17.70 -11.92
CA VAL A 145 0.01 18.76 -11.58
C VAL A 145 -1.24 18.55 -12.44
N GLY A 146 -2.41 18.53 -11.81
CA GLY A 146 -3.66 18.16 -12.47
C GLY A 146 -3.87 16.68 -12.69
N ALA A 147 -3.13 15.83 -11.99
CA ALA A 147 -3.24 14.36 -12.12
C ALA A 147 -4.68 13.88 -11.98
N SER A 148 -5.07 12.93 -12.84
CA SER A 148 -6.34 12.24 -12.75
C SER A 148 -6.40 11.41 -11.45
N GLU A 149 -7.51 11.50 -10.73
CA GLU A 149 -7.73 10.76 -9.48
C GLU A 149 -8.40 9.39 -9.67
N ASN A 150 -8.67 8.99 -10.91
CA ASN A 150 -9.33 7.72 -11.24
C ASN A 150 -8.41 6.76 -11.99
N GLN A 151 -7.15 6.68 -11.59
CA GLN A 151 -6.15 5.87 -12.30
C GLN A 151 -6.17 4.40 -11.86
N ASP A 152 -6.69 4.08 -10.68
CA ASP A 152 -6.90 2.69 -10.26
C ASP A 152 -8.07 2.10 -11.06
N ALA A 153 -7.78 1.75 -12.31
CA ALA A 153 -8.67 0.91 -13.09
C ALA A 153 -8.59 -0.51 -12.53
N ARG A 154 -9.25 -0.74 -11.39
CA ARG A 154 -9.44 -2.11 -10.91
C ARG A 154 -10.17 -2.86 -12.00
N THR A 155 -9.43 -3.65 -12.75
CA THR A 155 -9.97 -4.56 -13.73
C THR A 155 -10.96 -5.44 -13.00
N LYS A 156 -12.22 -5.29 -13.33
CA LYS A 156 -13.25 -6.19 -12.87
C LYS A 156 -12.83 -7.58 -13.33
N SER A 157 -12.55 -8.44 -12.38
CA SER A 157 -12.06 -9.80 -12.61
C SER A 157 -12.96 -10.64 -13.52
N GLU A 158 -14.17 -10.19 -13.74
CA GLU A 158 -15.21 -10.84 -14.53
C GLU A 158 -14.95 -10.85 -16.04
N THR A 159 -14.01 -10.04 -16.52
CA THR A 159 -13.84 -9.82 -17.97
C THR A 159 -12.52 -10.36 -18.53
N THR A 160 -11.64 -10.91 -17.71
CA THR A 160 -10.34 -11.40 -18.15
C THR A 160 -10.30 -12.93 -18.10
N GLN A 161 -10.70 -13.52 -19.21
CA GLN A 161 -10.39 -14.93 -19.47
C GLN A 161 -8.98 -15.02 -20.05
N SER A 162 -8.24 -16.06 -19.66
CA SER A 162 -7.01 -16.39 -20.35
C SER A 162 -7.32 -16.82 -21.78
N THR A 163 -6.36 -16.66 -22.68
CA THR A 163 -6.51 -16.99 -24.11
C THR A 163 -6.84 -18.47 -24.39
N ASP A 164 -6.61 -19.34 -23.44
CA ASP A 164 -6.92 -20.77 -23.51
C ASP A 164 -8.29 -21.15 -22.91
N GLY A 165 -9.09 -20.14 -22.50
CA GLY A 165 -10.40 -20.37 -21.89
C GLY A 165 -10.35 -20.88 -20.44
N SER A 166 -9.17 -20.95 -19.82
CA SER A 166 -9.05 -21.30 -18.41
C SER A 166 -9.56 -20.17 -17.52
N VAL A 167 -10.03 -20.54 -16.32
CA VAL A 167 -10.64 -19.63 -15.33
C VAL A 167 -9.60 -18.75 -14.62
N TYR A 168 -8.36 -18.69 -15.10
CA TYR A 168 -7.35 -17.84 -14.50
C TYR A 168 -7.57 -16.39 -14.90
N HIS A 169 -7.78 -15.56 -13.88
CA HIS A 169 -7.85 -14.13 -14.04
C HIS A 169 -6.49 -13.59 -14.50
N SER A 170 -6.50 -12.52 -15.29
CA SER A 170 -5.25 -11.89 -15.70
C SER A 170 -4.47 -11.36 -14.50
N ASN A 171 -3.15 -11.29 -14.62
CA ASN A 171 -2.30 -10.67 -13.60
C ASN A 171 -2.73 -9.22 -13.29
N ALA A 172 -3.31 -8.52 -14.25
CA ALA A 172 -3.83 -7.17 -14.05
C ALA A 172 -4.91 -7.11 -12.95
N ALA A 173 -5.77 -8.10 -12.84
CA ALA A 173 -6.75 -8.17 -11.75
C ALA A 173 -6.07 -8.40 -10.40
N LEU A 174 -5.03 -9.22 -10.35
CA LEU A 174 -4.24 -9.47 -9.15
C LEU A 174 -3.44 -8.23 -8.72
N ASP A 175 -2.88 -7.49 -9.67
CA ASP A 175 -2.12 -6.28 -9.41
C ASP A 175 -2.95 -5.17 -8.76
N SER A 176 -4.27 -5.21 -8.91
CA SER A 176 -5.19 -4.28 -8.27
C SER A 176 -5.59 -4.70 -6.85
N GLN A 177 -5.22 -5.89 -6.41
CA GLN A 177 -5.53 -6.36 -5.06
C GLN A 177 -4.58 -5.77 -4.02
N VAL A 178 -5.15 -5.46 -2.86
CA VAL A 178 -4.43 -5.06 -1.66
C VAL A 178 -4.89 -5.95 -0.54
N ILE A 179 -4.03 -6.86 -0.12
CA ILE A 179 -4.29 -7.77 0.98
C ILE A 179 -3.74 -7.14 2.26
N TYR A 180 -4.58 -7.03 3.26
CA TYR A 180 -4.17 -6.61 4.59
C TYR A 180 -4.00 -7.83 5.48
N GLU A 181 -2.79 -8.07 5.98
CA GLU A 181 -2.53 -9.08 7.00
C GLU A 181 -3.08 -8.57 8.34
N GLY A 182 -4.20 -9.13 8.76
CA GLY A 182 -5.02 -8.62 9.86
C GLY A 182 -4.65 -9.13 11.24
N PHE A 183 -3.55 -9.85 11.37
CA PHE A 183 -3.10 -10.39 12.67
C PHE A 183 -1.57 -10.50 12.74
N SER A 184 -1.08 -10.71 13.93
CA SER A 184 0.31 -11.11 14.19
C SER A 184 0.33 -12.40 15.00
N ASN A 185 1.24 -13.30 14.66
CA ASN A 185 1.42 -14.54 15.43
C ASN A 185 1.67 -14.30 16.92
N PHE A 186 2.25 -13.15 17.24
CA PHE A 186 2.66 -12.77 18.59
C PHE A 186 1.83 -11.62 19.17
N GLN A 187 0.66 -11.32 18.59
CA GLN A 187 -0.18 -10.28 19.16
C GLN A 187 -0.59 -10.64 20.60
N ASP A 188 -0.73 -9.61 21.42
CA ASP A 188 -1.13 -9.76 22.80
C ASP A 188 -2.54 -10.38 22.95
N PHE A 189 -2.79 -10.98 24.11
CA PHE A 189 -4.14 -11.38 24.48
C PHE A 189 -4.97 -10.13 24.77
N PRO A 190 -6.25 -10.11 24.39
CA PRO A 190 -7.15 -9.03 24.77
C PRO A 190 -7.30 -8.99 26.29
N THR A 191 -7.28 -7.81 26.87
CA THR A 191 -7.52 -7.58 28.31
C THR A 191 -8.98 -7.28 28.60
N THR A 192 -9.68 -6.77 27.59
CA THR A 192 -11.11 -6.47 27.63
C THR A 192 -11.81 -7.02 26.37
N PRO A 193 -13.14 -7.29 26.44
CA PRO A 193 -13.86 -7.83 25.27
C PRO A 193 -13.81 -6.97 24.01
N ASP A 194 -13.73 -5.67 24.13
CA ASP A 194 -13.65 -4.73 23.00
C ASP A 194 -12.28 -4.74 22.31
N GLU A 195 -11.28 -5.39 22.88
CA GLU A 195 -9.96 -5.58 22.28
C GLU A 195 -9.87 -6.82 21.38
N PHE A 196 -10.88 -7.67 21.34
CA PHE A 196 -10.88 -8.80 20.43
C PHE A 196 -10.65 -8.35 18.98
N THR A 197 -9.77 -9.04 18.29
CA THR A 197 -9.38 -8.72 16.89
C THR A 197 -10.60 -8.61 15.98
N ASN A 198 -11.55 -9.54 16.07
CA ASN A 198 -12.74 -9.53 15.24
C ASN A 198 -13.65 -8.32 15.52
N ILE A 199 -13.72 -7.85 16.74
CA ILE A 199 -14.42 -6.60 17.08
C ILE A 199 -13.70 -5.40 16.48
N LYS A 200 -12.35 -5.34 16.59
CA LYS A 200 -11.56 -4.26 15.98
C LYS A 200 -11.69 -4.21 14.46
N ILE A 201 -11.75 -5.37 13.79
CA ILE A 201 -11.99 -5.44 12.34
C ILE A 201 -13.33 -4.79 12.00
N ALA A 202 -14.41 -5.20 12.67
CA ALA A 202 -15.74 -4.66 12.41
C ALA A 202 -15.83 -3.14 12.65
N GLN A 203 -15.19 -2.66 13.72
CA GLN A 203 -15.16 -1.23 14.07
C GLN A 203 -14.37 -0.36 13.08
N ASN A 204 -13.35 -0.93 12.42
CA ASN A 204 -12.43 -0.19 11.57
C ASN A 204 -12.62 -0.45 10.08
N VAL A 205 -13.68 -1.14 9.67
CA VAL A 205 -13.89 -1.55 8.27
C VAL A 205 -13.91 -0.36 7.30
N ASN A 206 -14.41 0.79 7.71
CA ASN A 206 -14.43 2.00 6.88
C ASN A 206 -13.00 2.51 6.60
N LEU A 207 -12.09 2.41 7.57
CA LEU A 207 -10.68 2.76 7.38
C LEU A 207 -10.03 1.84 6.35
N PHE A 208 -10.29 0.54 6.41
CA PHE A 208 -9.77 -0.42 5.43
C PHE A 208 -10.30 -0.14 4.02
N LYS A 209 -11.57 0.24 3.91
CA LYS A 209 -12.13 0.68 2.63
C LYS A 209 -11.45 1.94 2.10
N ASP A 210 -11.25 2.94 2.95
CA ASP A 210 -10.58 4.20 2.58
C ASP A 210 -9.14 3.96 2.13
N TRP A 211 -8.48 2.94 2.65
CA TRP A 211 -7.15 2.50 2.22
C TRP A 211 -7.17 1.66 0.93
N GLY A 212 -8.35 1.33 0.41
CA GLY A 212 -8.49 0.52 -0.79
C GLY A 212 -8.12 -0.95 -0.58
N ILE A 213 -8.23 -1.44 0.64
CA ILE A 213 -8.05 -2.86 0.95
C ILE A 213 -9.13 -3.64 0.20
N THR A 214 -8.73 -4.67 -0.52
CA THR A 214 -9.63 -5.56 -1.28
C THR A 214 -9.84 -6.89 -0.61
N SER A 215 -8.88 -7.33 0.16
CA SER A 215 -8.91 -8.60 0.89
C SER A 215 -8.28 -8.44 2.26
N PHE A 216 -8.86 -9.07 3.26
CA PHE A 216 -8.40 -9.05 4.63
C PHE A 216 -8.04 -10.47 5.06
N GLU A 217 -6.78 -10.71 5.39
CA GLU A 217 -6.29 -11.97 5.90
C GLU A 217 -6.56 -12.06 7.40
N MET A 218 -7.32 -13.07 7.79
CA MET A 218 -7.73 -13.31 9.17
C MET A 218 -6.90 -14.45 9.76
N ALA A 219 -6.59 -14.32 11.06
CA ALA A 219 -5.97 -15.40 11.81
C ALA A 219 -6.79 -16.69 11.75
N PRO A 220 -6.17 -17.85 11.97
CA PRO A 220 -6.90 -19.10 12.16
C PRO A 220 -7.86 -18.97 13.35
N GLN A 221 -9.15 -19.12 13.10
CA GLN A 221 -10.21 -18.81 14.06
C GLN A 221 -10.54 -19.93 15.04
N TYR A 222 -9.83 -21.05 14.94
CA TYR A 222 -10.10 -22.27 15.71
C TYR A 222 -9.73 -22.17 17.17
N ARG A 223 -10.30 -23.08 17.99
CA ARG A 223 -9.88 -23.28 19.37
C ARG A 223 -8.41 -23.69 19.41
N ALA A 224 -7.55 -22.83 19.94
CA ALA A 224 -6.14 -23.11 20.09
C ALA A 224 -5.88 -24.14 21.20
N SER A 225 -4.76 -24.86 21.04
CA SER A 225 -4.25 -25.76 22.06
C SER A 225 -3.82 -24.98 23.32
N SER A 226 -4.04 -25.60 24.46
CA SER A 226 -3.52 -25.11 25.75
C SER A 226 -2.19 -25.79 26.15
N ASP A 227 -1.65 -26.63 25.30
CA ASP A 227 -0.36 -27.26 25.50
C ASP A 227 0.77 -26.20 25.49
N LYS A 228 1.57 -26.16 26.54
CA LYS A 228 2.64 -25.17 26.70
C LYS A 228 4.01 -25.68 26.28
N SER A 229 4.06 -26.81 25.57
CA SER A 229 5.30 -27.42 25.12
C SER A 229 5.87 -26.80 23.84
N PHE A 230 5.08 -26.00 23.11
CA PHE A 230 5.48 -25.35 21.87
C PHE A 230 4.83 -23.98 21.68
N LEU A 231 5.50 -23.15 20.86
CA LEU A 231 5.24 -21.72 20.79
C LEU A 231 3.82 -21.37 20.32
N ASP A 232 3.33 -22.01 19.25
CA ASP A 232 2.00 -21.69 18.69
C ASP A 232 0.86 -21.92 19.70
N ALA A 233 1.03 -22.93 20.59
CA ALA A 233 0.08 -23.16 21.66
C ALA A 233 0.22 -22.13 22.80
N ILE A 234 1.47 -21.71 23.12
CA ILE A 234 1.71 -20.70 24.14
C ILE A 234 1.06 -19.36 23.74
N VAL A 235 1.28 -18.93 22.50
CA VAL A 235 0.74 -17.66 21.99
C VAL A 235 -0.71 -17.76 21.53
N GLN A 236 -1.24 -18.97 21.42
CA GLN A 236 -2.61 -19.29 20.98
C GLN A 236 -3.01 -18.57 19.67
N ASN A 237 -2.10 -18.61 18.69
CA ASN A 237 -2.33 -17.96 17.40
C ASN A 237 -3.31 -18.70 16.47
N GLY A 238 -3.74 -19.91 16.85
CA GLY A 238 -4.68 -20.76 16.11
C GLY A 238 -4.04 -21.79 15.19
N TYR A 239 -2.73 -21.71 14.94
CA TYR A 239 -2.03 -22.72 14.13
C TYR A 239 -1.89 -24.07 14.85
N ALA A 240 -1.79 -24.05 16.18
CA ALA A 240 -1.90 -25.23 17.01
C ALA A 240 -3.32 -25.32 17.57
N PHE A 241 -4.20 -26.03 16.91
CA PHE A 241 -5.59 -26.14 17.29
C PHE A 241 -5.89 -27.47 18.00
N THR A 242 -6.89 -27.47 18.88
CA THR A 242 -7.46 -28.66 19.50
C THR A 242 -8.80 -29.02 18.91
N ASP A 243 -9.55 -28.03 18.44
CA ASP A 243 -10.84 -28.23 17.83
C ASP A 243 -11.02 -27.22 16.67
N ARG A 244 -10.99 -27.75 15.45
CA ARG A 244 -11.19 -26.95 14.24
C ARG A 244 -12.65 -26.59 13.96
N TYR A 245 -13.59 -27.15 14.70
CA TYR A 245 -15.00 -26.85 14.58
C TYR A 245 -15.46 -25.82 15.63
N ASP A 246 -14.65 -25.57 16.65
CA ASP A 246 -14.94 -24.53 17.65
C ASP A 246 -14.24 -23.22 17.29
N ILE A 247 -15.02 -22.26 16.82
CA ILE A 247 -14.62 -20.90 16.48
C ILE A 247 -15.02 -19.88 17.56
N GLY A 248 -15.22 -20.34 18.79
CA GLY A 248 -15.62 -19.49 19.91
C GLY A 248 -17.11 -19.52 20.23
N TYR A 249 -17.77 -20.66 20.08
CA TYR A 249 -19.21 -20.80 20.36
C TYR A 249 -19.55 -20.68 21.83
N ASN A 250 -18.81 -21.33 22.70
CA ASN A 250 -19.10 -21.36 24.13
C ASN A 250 -18.24 -20.37 24.93
N THR A 251 -16.97 -20.26 24.54
CA THR A 251 -16.01 -19.32 25.11
C THR A 251 -15.22 -18.68 23.99
N PRO A 252 -14.81 -17.41 24.12
CA PRO A 252 -14.04 -16.76 23.05
C PRO A 252 -12.74 -17.51 22.73
N THR A 253 -12.32 -17.47 21.47
CA THR A 253 -10.91 -17.70 21.09
C THR A 253 -10.11 -16.44 21.41
N LYS A 254 -8.81 -16.45 21.16
CA LYS A 254 -7.98 -15.24 21.27
C LYS A 254 -8.54 -14.06 20.46
N TYR A 255 -9.26 -14.33 19.37
CA TYR A 255 -9.73 -13.33 18.41
C TYR A 255 -11.18 -12.91 18.62
N GLY A 256 -11.94 -13.60 19.49
CA GLY A 256 -13.31 -13.29 19.86
C GLY A 256 -14.24 -14.49 19.86
N THR A 257 -15.53 -14.21 20.00
CA THR A 257 -16.60 -15.21 19.91
C THR A 257 -16.94 -15.50 18.43
N ALA A 258 -17.70 -16.57 18.20
CA ALA A 258 -18.26 -16.88 16.89
C ALA A 258 -19.12 -15.71 16.34
N ASP A 259 -19.89 -15.05 17.18
CA ASP A 259 -20.67 -13.87 16.78
C ASP A 259 -19.77 -12.70 16.38
N ASN A 260 -18.68 -12.46 17.11
CA ASN A 260 -17.70 -11.43 16.74
C ASN A 260 -17.06 -11.71 15.35
N LEU A 261 -16.78 -12.98 15.05
CA LEU A 261 -16.28 -13.38 13.73
C LEU A 261 -17.33 -13.12 12.64
N LEU A 262 -18.59 -13.50 12.87
CA LEU A 262 -19.66 -13.24 11.91
C LEU A 262 -19.88 -11.74 11.66
N ASP A 263 -19.81 -10.92 12.70
CA ASP A 263 -19.93 -9.47 12.57
C ASP A 263 -18.75 -8.86 11.79
N ALA A 264 -17.53 -9.34 12.02
CA ALA A 264 -16.37 -8.94 11.25
C ALA A 264 -16.51 -9.30 9.76
N LEU A 265 -16.96 -10.53 9.46
CA LEU A 265 -17.19 -10.98 8.08
C LEU A 265 -18.29 -10.16 7.40
N ARG A 266 -19.39 -9.89 8.08
CA ARG A 266 -20.48 -9.03 7.56
C ARG A 266 -20.01 -7.62 7.28
N ALA A 267 -19.20 -7.05 8.18
CA ALA A 267 -18.66 -5.71 8.03
C ALA A 267 -17.72 -5.63 6.81
N LEU A 268 -16.79 -6.58 6.66
CA LEU A 268 -15.87 -6.66 5.52
C LEU A 268 -16.65 -6.81 4.19
N HIS A 269 -17.55 -7.79 4.11
CA HIS A 269 -18.34 -8.04 2.91
C HIS A 269 -19.25 -6.88 2.57
N GLY A 270 -19.83 -6.20 3.57
CA GLY A 270 -20.64 -5.00 3.39
C GLY A 270 -19.88 -3.83 2.74
N GLN A 271 -18.55 -3.83 2.83
CA GLN A 271 -17.66 -2.87 2.15
C GLN A 271 -17.01 -3.44 0.88
N GLY A 272 -17.39 -4.64 0.45
CA GLY A 272 -16.81 -5.29 -0.72
C GLY A 272 -15.38 -5.81 -0.49
N ILE A 273 -14.98 -6.00 0.77
CA ILE A 273 -13.67 -6.54 1.14
C ILE A 273 -13.82 -8.05 1.34
N GLN A 274 -13.01 -8.84 0.64
CA GLN A 274 -12.98 -10.29 0.81
C GLN A 274 -12.28 -10.66 2.12
N ALA A 275 -12.76 -11.71 2.79
CA ALA A 275 -12.06 -12.30 3.92
C ALA A 275 -11.29 -13.54 3.44
N ILE A 276 -10.03 -13.59 3.79
CA ILE A 276 -9.16 -14.75 3.58
C ILE A 276 -8.90 -15.33 4.95
N ASN A 277 -9.27 -16.58 5.16
CA ASN A 277 -8.93 -17.27 6.40
C ASN A 277 -7.62 -18.03 6.20
N ASP A 278 -6.66 -17.79 7.05
CA ASP A 278 -5.46 -18.61 7.08
C ASP A 278 -5.81 -19.95 7.73
N TRP A 279 -5.72 -21.01 6.91
CA TRP A 279 -6.14 -22.33 7.30
C TRP A 279 -5.01 -23.35 7.16
N ARG A 280 -4.74 -24.03 8.26
CA ARG A 280 -3.78 -25.15 8.29
C ARG A 280 -4.55 -26.47 8.22
N SER A 281 -4.23 -27.30 7.21
CA SER A 281 -4.72 -28.67 7.05
C SER A 281 -3.98 -29.66 7.96
#